data_2be3d267c496ea77425721428aa52c6e
#
_entry.id   2be3d267c496ea77425721428aa52c6e
#
_cell.length_a   1.000
_cell.length_b   1.000
_cell.length_c   1.000
_cell.angle_alpha   90.00
_cell.angle_beta   90.00
_cell.angle_gamma   90.00
#
_symmetry.space_group_name_H-M   'P 1'
#
loop_
_entity.id
_entity.type
_entity.pdbx_description
1 polymer ?
#
loop_
_entity_poly.entity_id
_entity_poly.type
_entity_poly.pdbx_seq_one_letter_code
_entity_poly.pdbx_strand_id
1 'polypeptide(L)'
;ILGDEESLLRFDSESGRSFMRRFYAPENMVFFSMGRKDFKKILKSAESALSDISFPMAERIRKAPDPIEACVRQIHKDTHQAHVLIGGRAFSMHDKKRIPLFLLNNILGGPGMNNRLNVSLREKHGLVYNVESNITSYTDTGLASIYFGTDPKNREKAMRLVHKELARLRDVKLSATQLAAAKKQVIGQLGVSGDNREGLFLGLGKSYLHYNRYDTLPEVFAQIEKITAGQILEVANEVLAPERLFCLIYE
;
A
#
# COMPACT_ATOMS: atom_id res chain seq x y z
N ILE A 1 3.78 12.29 -12.58
CA ILE A 1 2.40 11.84 -12.30
C ILE A 1 1.47 13.04 -12.11
N LEU A 2 1.90 14.05 -11.38
CA LEU A 2 1.09 15.26 -11.19
C LEU A 2 1.02 16.14 -12.45
N GLY A 3 1.98 15.98 -13.37
CA GLY A 3 2.12 16.86 -14.52
C GLY A 3 2.67 18.24 -14.15
N ASP A 4 2.62 19.11 -15.10
CA ASP A 4 2.96 20.53 -15.00
C ASP A 4 1.88 21.38 -15.67
N GLU A 5 1.99 22.69 -15.53
CA GLU A 5 1.02 23.64 -16.08
C GLU A 5 0.90 23.50 -17.60
N GLU A 6 2.02 23.32 -18.31
CA GLU A 6 2.02 23.16 -19.76
C GLU A 6 1.31 21.88 -20.19
N SER A 7 1.51 20.77 -19.48
CA SER A 7 0.81 19.50 -19.71
C SER A 7 -0.68 19.64 -19.46
N LEU A 8 -1.08 20.38 -18.41
CA LEU A 8 -2.49 20.60 -18.06
C LEU A 8 -3.23 21.38 -19.16
N LEU A 9 -2.60 22.43 -19.70
CA LEU A 9 -3.17 23.26 -20.76
C LEU A 9 -3.34 22.51 -22.10
N ARG A 10 -2.65 21.41 -22.29
CA ARG A 10 -2.76 20.57 -23.50
C ARG A 10 -3.95 19.59 -23.47
N PHE A 11 -4.60 19.40 -22.32
CA PHE A 11 -5.75 18.51 -22.24
C PHE A 11 -7.00 19.16 -22.82
N ASP A 12 -7.61 18.48 -23.75
CA ASP A 12 -8.88 18.83 -24.38
C ASP A 12 -9.88 17.66 -24.35
N SER A 13 -11.07 17.86 -24.87
CA SER A 13 -12.10 16.82 -24.93
C SER A 13 -11.68 15.59 -25.74
N GLU A 14 -10.85 15.77 -26.79
CA GLU A 14 -10.39 14.63 -27.61
C GLU A 14 -9.33 13.81 -26.88
N SER A 15 -8.45 14.43 -26.11
CA SER A 15 -7.52 13.76 -25.20
C SER A 15 -8.29 12.88 -24.18
N GLY A 16 -9.37 13.41 -23.61
CA GLY A 16 -10.25 12.65 -22.71
C GLY A 16 -10.92 11.46 -23.40
N ARG A 17 -11.47 11.65 -24.59
CA ARG A 17 -12.08 10.56 -25.38
C ARG A 17 -11.06 9.51 -25.79
N SER A 18 -9.85 9.92 -26.18
CA SER A 18 -8.76 9.02 -26.52
C SER A 18 -8.34 8.14 -25.33
N PHE A 19 -8.24 8.76 -24.14
CA PHE A 19 -8.01 8.02 -22.90
C PHE A 19 -9.12 6.99 -22.62
N MET A 20 -10.40 7.39 -22.76
CA MET A 20 -11.53 6.49 -22.57
C MET A 20 -11.49 5.33 -23.57
N ARG A 21 -11.28 5.59 -24.85
CA ARG A 21 -11.15 4.55 -25.89
C ARG A 21 -10.04 3.54 -25.57
N ARG A 22 -8.95 4.00 -24.96
CA ARG A 22 -7.80 3.15 -24.64
C ARG A 22 -7.99 2.31 -23.37
N PHE A 23 -8.64 2.86 -22.37
CA PHE A 23 -8.64 2.28 -21.02
C PHE A 23 -10.01 1.79 -20.54
N TYR A 24 -11.11 2.30 -21.09
CA TYR A 24 -12.47 1.90 -20.70
C TYR A 24 -12.90 0.68 -21.51
N ALA A 25 -12.24 -0.44 -21.24
CA ALA A 25 -12.62 -1.73 -21.79
C ALA A 25 -13.35 -2.57 -20.72
N PRO A 26 -14.26 -3.47 -21.07
CA PRO A 26 -15.00 -4.27 -20.12
C PRO A 26 -14.13 -5.01 -19.10
N GLU A 27 -12.95 -5.48 -19.54
CA GLU A 27 -11.99 -6.17 -18.68
C GLU A 27 -11.32 -5.23 -17.66
N ASN A 28 -11.44 -3.92 -17.85
CA ASN A 28 -10.89 -2.87 -16.98
C ASN A 28 -11.94 -2.23 -16.09
N MET A 29 -13.19 -2.63 -16.20
CA MET A 29 -14.30 -1.94 -15.56
C MET A 29 -15.09 -2.92 -14.70
N VAL A 30 -15.57 -2.43 -13.57
CA VAL A 30 -16.54 -3.14 -12.76
C VAL A 30 -17.67 -2.17 -12.41
N PHE A 31 -18.89 -2.59 -12.65
CA PHE A 31 -20.07 -1.91 -12.12
C PHE A 31 -20.41 -2.53 -10.78
N PHE A 32 -20.44 -1.71 -9.76
CA PHE A 32 -20.71 -2.15 -8.40
C PHE A 32 -21.83 -1.29 -7.79
N SER A 33 -22.78 -1.93 -7.13
CA SER A 33 -23.91 -1.22 -6.50
C SER A 33 -24.18 -1.79 -5.11
N MET A 34 -24.37 -0.93 -4.15
CA MET A 34 -24.76 -1.27 -2.78
C MET A 34 -25.98 -0.43 -2.37
N GLY A 35 -27.04 -1.07 -1.92
CA GLY A 35 -28.25 -0.37 -1.49
C GLY A 35 -29.43 -1.29 -1.23
N ARG A 36 -30.62 -0.69 -1.10
CA ARG A 36 -31.86 -1.42 -0.79
C ARG A 36 -32.67 -1.83 -2.03
N LYS A 37 -32.22 -1.44 -3.24
CA LYS A 37 -32.93 -1.80 -4.47
C LYS A 37 -32.74 -3.26 -4.80
N ASP A 38 -33.75 -3.84 -5.40
CA ASP A 38 -33.73 -5.22 -5.89
C ASP A 38 -32.63 -5.40 -6.95
N PHE A 39 -31.83 -6.45 -6.81
CA PHE A 39 -30.68 -6.72 -7.68
C PHE A 39 -31.11 -6.85 -9.17
N LYS A 40 -32.23 -7.53 -9.46
CA LYS A 40 -32.68 -7.71 -10.84
C LYS A 40 -33.05 -6.38 -11.51
N LYS A 41 -33.60 -5.43 -10.74
CA LYS A 41 -33.91 -4.09 -11.25
C LYS A 41 -32.66 -3.30 -11.56
N ILE A 42 -31.64 -3.40 -10.69
CA ILE A 42 -30.34 -2.74 -10.91
C ILE A 42 -29.66 -3.33 -12.13
N LEU A 43 -29.61 -4.67 -12.23
CA LEU A 43 -29.02 -5.37 -13.37
C LEU A 43 -29.67 -4.95 -14.68
N LYS A 44 -31.01 -5.00 -14.79
CA LYS A 44 -31.75 -4.58 -15.98
C LYS A 44 -31.45 -3.10 -16.35
N SER A 45 -31.37 -2.22 -15.37
CA SER A 45 -31.04 -0.82 -15.61
C SER A 45 -29.63 -0.64 -16.12
N ALA A 46 -28.66 -1.38 -15.57
CA ALA A 46 -27.27 -1.34 -16.00
C ALA A 46 -27.12 -1.91 -17.43
N GLU A 47 -27.72 -3.06 -17.71
CA GLU A 47 -27.74 -3.67 -19.05
C GLU A 47 -28.32 -2.71 -20.09
N SER A 48 -29.48 -2.11 -19.78
CA SER A 48 -30.09 -1.12 -20.68
C SER A 48 -29.24 0.12 -20.91
N ALA A 49 -28.55 0.60 -19.87
CA ALA A 49 -27.71 1.79 -19.99
C ALA A 49 -26.39 1.54 -20.73
N LEU A 50 -25.93 0.30 -20.79
CA LEU A 50 -24.66 -0.10 -21.40
C LEU A 50 -24.83 -0.81 -22.75
N SER A 51 -26.06 -1.15 -23.17
CA SER A 51 -26.35 -1.95 -24.38
C SER A 51 -25.82 -1.31 -25.66
N ASP A 52 -25.86 0.01 -25.75
CA ASP A 52 -25.50 0.75 -26.96
C ASP A 52 -24.04 1.24 -26.94
N ILE A 53 -23.29 0.90 -25.89
CA ILE A 53 -21.91 1.33 -25.76
C ILE A 53 -20.99 0.25 -26.36
N SER A 54 -20.30 0.59 -27.44
CA SER A 54 -19.23 -0.23 -27.98
C SER A 54 -17.95 0.01 -27.18
N PHE A 55 -17.48 -1.02 -26.51
CA PHE A 55 -16.24 -0.98 -25.76
C PHE A 55 -15.09 -1.60 -26.58
N PRO A 56 -13.92 -0.95 -26.65
CA PRO A 56 -12.77 -1.57 -27.27
C PRO A 56 -12.23 -2.71 -26.41
N MET A 57 -11.62 -3.71 -27.02
CA MET A 57 -10.82 -4.69 -26.28
C MET A 57 -9.55 -4.01 -25.75
N ALA A 58 -9.26 -4.23 -24.47
CA ALA A 58 -8.02 -3.72 -23.89
C ALA A 58 -6.84 -4.60 -24.29
N GLU A 59 -5.93 -4.04 -25.06
CA GLU A 59 -4.63 -4.64 -25.23
C GLU A 59 -3.76 -4.33 -24.00
N ARG A 60 -3.48 -5.35 -23.18
CA ARG A 60 -2.68 -5.21 -21.97
C ARG A 60 -1.38 -5.98 -22.09
N ILE A 61 -0.34 -5.33 -22.53
CA ILE A 61 1.01 -5.85 -22.36
C ILE A 61 1.58 -5.24 -21.09
N ARG A 62 1.59 -6.01 -20.01
CA ARG A 62 2.26 -5.62 -18.76
C ARG A 62 3.63 -6.28 -18.71
N LYS A 63 4.64 -5.44 -18.56
CA LYS A 63 6.00 -5.87 -18.32
C LYS A 63 6.34 -5.57 -16.86
N ALA A 64 6.83 -6.56 -16.14
CA ALA A 64 7.33 -6.34 -14.78
C ALA A 64 8.45 -5.28 -14.82
N PRO A 65 8.46 -4.36 -13.86
CA PRO A 65 9.51 -3.32 -13.83
C PRO A 65 10.88 -3.96 -13.59
N ASP A 66 11.91 -3.38 -14.20
CA ASP A 66 13.29 -3.85 -14.04
C ASP A 66 13.75 -3.79 -12.58
N PRO A 67 14.67 -4.65 -12.15
CA PRO A 67 15.27 -4.58 -10.82
C PRO A 67 15.88 -3.19 -10.58
N ILE A 68 15.76 -2.71 -9.34
CA ILE A 68 16.39 -1.45 -8.91
C ILE A 68 17.49 -1.82 -7.92
N GLU A 69 18.70 -1.32 -8.15
CA GLU A 69 19.79 -1.45 -7.21
C GLU A 69 19.59 -0.51 -6.02
N ALA A 70 19.99 -0.99 -4.84
CA ALA A 70 19.97 -0.17 -3.63
C ALA A 70 20.87 1.04 -3.80
N CYS A 71 20.35 2.22 -3.52
CA CYS A 71 21.12 3.47 -3.60
C CYS A 71 20.66 4.47 -2.55
N VAL A 72 21.52 5.42 -2.24
CA VAL A 72 21.18 6.62 -1.47
C VAL A 72 21.24 7.80 -2.41
N ARG A 73 20.14 8.54 -2.51
CA ARG A 73 20.07 9.76 -3.30
C ARG A 73 19.67 10.92 -2.40
N GLN A 74 20.51 11.95 -2.42
CA GLN A 74 20.25 13.19 -1.70
C GLN A 74 19.98 14.31 -2.71
N ILE A 75 18.93 15.07 -2.45
CA ILE A 75 18.52 16.21 -3.28
C ILE A 75 18.44 17.42 -2.34
N HIS A 76 19.25 18.43 -2.65
CA HIS A 76 19.18 19.67 -1.90
C HIS A 76 17.94 20.47 -2.32
N LYS A 77 17.11 20.78 -1.34
CA LYS A 77 15.92 21.61 -1.44
C LYS A 77 15.94 22.54 -0.25
N ASP A 78 15.67 23.81 -0.45
CA ASP A 78 15.57 24.78 0.64
C ASP A 78 14.29 24.53 1.46
N THR A 79 14.35 23.48 2.28
CA THR A 79 13.25 23.03 3.15
C THR A 79 13.66 23.17 4.61
N HIS A 80 12.70 23.56 5.46
CA HIS A 80 12.95 23.68 6.91
C HIS A 80 13.20 22.33 7.60
N GLN A 81 12.82 21.22 6.98
CA GLN A 81 12.97 19.87 7.50
C GLN A 81 13.69 18.99 6.48
N ALA A 82 14.44 18.03 6.98
CA ALA A 82 14.90 16.91 6.18
C ALA A 82 13.76 15.89 6.04
N HIS A 83 13.43 15.55 4.82
CA HIS A 83 12.45 14.52 4.47
C HIS A 83 13.18 13.27 3.99
N VAL A 84 12.92 12.16 4.64
CA VAL A 84 13.58 10.88 4.35
C VAL A 84 12.54 9.85 3.91
N LEU A 85 12.79 9.23 2.77
CA LEU A 85 12.05 8.10 2.26
C LEU A 85 13.00 6.91 2.11
N ILE A 86 12.75 5.85 2.87
CA ILE A 86 13.47 4.57 2.78
C ILE A 86 12.49 3.54 2.24
N GLY A 87 12.85 2.81 1.21
CA GLY A 87 11.93 1.82 0.64
C GLY A 87 12.58 0.88 -0.34
N GLY A 88 11.79 -0.07 -0.82
CA GLY A 88 12.23 -1.07 -1.75
C GLY A 88 11.08 -1.84 -2.38
N ARG A 89 11.41 -2.79 -3.24
CA ARG A 89 10.44 -3.70 -3.85
C ARG A 89 9.75 -4.53 -2.79
N ALA A 90 8.46 -4.73 -2.99
CA ALA A 90 7.61 -5.59 -2.18
C ALA A 90 6.81 -6.54 -3.08
N PHE A 91 5.89 -7.27 -2.50
CA PHE A 91 5.11 -8.29 -3.18
C PHE A 91 3.95 -7.70 -3.98
N SER A 92 3.70 -8.29 -5.14
CA SER A 92 2.52 -7.97 -5.95
C SER A 92 1.22 -8.36 -5.22
N MET A 93 0.09 -7.87 -5.72
CA MET A 93 -1.21 -8.21 -5.13
C MET A 93 -1.59 -9.69 -5.28
N HIS A 94 -0.95 -10.42 -6.20
CA HIS A 94 -1.19 -11.85 -6.42
C HIS A 94 -0.28 -12.75 -5.57
N ASP A 95 0.74 -12.18 -4.92
CA ASP A 95 1.65 -12.94 -4.06
C ASP A 95 1.01 -13.23 -2.68
N LYS A 96 1.12 -14.47 -2.23
CA LYS A 96 0.61 -14.89 -0.91
C LYS A 96 1.36 -14.22 0.25
N LYS A 97 2.61 -13.82 0.04
CA LYS A 97 3.45 -13.14 1.04
C LYS A 97 2.99 -11.71 1.35
N ARG A 98 2.09 -11.13 0.53
CA ARG A 98 1.52 -9.80 0.80
C ARG A 98 0.77 -9.72 2.14
N ILE A 99 0.15 -10.83 2.59
CA ILE A 99 -0.62 -10.85 3.83
C ILE A 99 0.28 -10.80 5.07
N PRO A 100 1.30 -11.68 5.22
CA PRO A 100 2.27 -11.49 6.30
C PRO A 100 3.05 -10.17 6.20
N LEU A 101 3.32 -9.65 4.99
CA LEU A 101 3.92 -8.32 4.84
C LEU A 101 3.00 -7.21 5.36
N PHE A 102 1.71 -7.29 5.13
CA PHE A 102 0.74 -6.34 5.69
C PHE A 102 0.78 -6.32 7.23
N LEU A 103 0.84 -7.49 7.87
CA LEU A 103 0.99 -7.59 9.32
C LEU A 103 2.35 -7.03 9.79
N LEU A 104 3.44 -7.35 9.10
CA LEU A 104 4.76 -6.80 9.37
C LEU A 104 4.77 -5.27 9.31
N ASN A 105 4.17 -4.69 8.26
CA ASN A 105 4.07 -3.25 8.09
C ASN A 105 3.28 -2.58 9.21
N ASN A 106 2.19 -3.21 9.65
CA ASN A 106 1.40 -2.70 10.78
C ASN A 106 2.23 -2.67 12.09
N ILE A 107 3.04 -3.69 12.33
CA ILE A 107 3.98 -3.75 13.47
C ILE A 107 5.06 -2.66 13.35
N LEU A 108 5.58 -2.45 12.15
CA LEU A 108 6.70 -1.54 11.91
C LEU A 108 6.28 -0.08 12.05
N GLY A 109 5.30 0.37 11.27
CA GLY A 109 4.92 1.77 11.16
C GLY A 109 3.48 1.98 10.67
N GLY A 110 2.58 1.04 10.96
CA GLY A 110 1.16 1.14 10.65
C GLY A 110 0.42 2.23 11.44
N PRO A 111 -0.90 2.36 11.27
CA PRO A 111 -1.68 3.50 11.77
C PRO A 111 -1.77 3.63 13.31
N GLY A 112 -1.35 2.63 14.07
CA GLY A 112 -1.33 2.69 15.53
C GLY A 112 -0.14 3.44 16.09
N MET A 113 -0.32 4.23 17.14
CA MET A 113 0.79 4.94 17.82
C MET A 113 1.78 4.01 18.52
N ASN A 114 1.40 2.78 18.78
CA ASN A 114 2.20 1.74 19.43
C ASN A 114 3.10 0.95 18.45
N ASN A 115 3.14 1.32 17.17
CA ASN A 115 4.04 0.72 16.20
C ASN A 115 5.52 1.02 16.54
N ARG A 116 6.44 0.16 16.07
CA ARG A 116 7.85 0.22 16.48
C ARG A 116 8.55 1.54 16.13
N LEU A 117 8.29 2.07 14.93
CA LEU A 117 8.91 3.33 14.48
C LEU A 117 8.40 4.51 15.30
N ASN A 118 7.09 4.60 15.54
CA ASN A 118 6.53 5.69 16.32
C ASN A 118 7.06 5.66 17.77
N VAL A 119 7.04 4.48 18.41
CA VAL A 119 7.62 4.32 19.75
C VAL A 119 9.11 4.66 19.78
N SER A 120 9.88 4.20 18.77
CA SER A 120 11.33 4.43 18.74
C SER A 120 11.70 5.89 18.43
N LEU A 121 11.17 6.46 17.36
CA LEU A 121 11.59 7.76 16.87
C LEU A 121 10.89 8.94 17.57
N ARG A 122 9.58 8.79 17.81
CA ARG A 122 8.75 9.86 18.36
C ARG A 122 8.68 9.80 19.87
N GLU A 123 8.17 8.71 20.45
CA GLU A 123 7.88 8.66 21.89
C GLU A 123 9.16 8.64 22.74
N LYS A 124 10.16 7.82 22.36
CA LYS A 124 11.40 7.68 23.14
C LYS A 124 12.43 8.76 22.87
N HIS A 125 12.49 9.28 21.65
CA HIS A 125 13.57 10.16 21.25
C HIS A 125 13.13 11.55 20.78
N GLY A 126 11.84 11.79 20.51
CA GLY A 126 11.30 13.08 20.07
C GLY A 126 11.94 13.62 18.78
N LEU A 127 12.36 12.72 17.86
CA LEU A 127 13.11 13.10 16.67
C LEU A 127 12.20 13.48 15.49
N VAL A 128 10.98 12.95 15.47
CA VAL A 128 10.04 13.12 14.36
C VAL A 128 8.66 13.49 14.89
N TYR A 129 7.93 14.28 14.14
CA TYR A 129 6.52 14.54 14.42
C TYR A 129 5.64 13.40 13.91
N ASN A 130 5.94 12.93 12.71
CA ASN A 130 5.25 11.79 12.08
C ASN A 130 6.27 10.84 11.47
N VAL A 131 5.98 9.55 11.59
CA VAL A 131 6.70 8.48 10.89
C VAL A 131 5.69 7.42 10.49
N GLU A 132 5.74 7.00 9.25
CA GLU A 132 4.80 6.03 8.70
C GLU A 132 5.52 5.01 7.83
N SER A 133 4.95 3.81 7.80
CA SER A 133 5.36 2.76 6.88
C SER A 133 4.17 2.33 6.04
N ASN A 134 4.34 2.34 4.73
CA ASN A 134 3.30 2.07 3.76
C ASN A 134 3.69 0.93 2.83
N ILE A 135 2.69 0.17 2.40
CA ILE A 135 2.82 -0.86 1.37
C ILE A 135 1.80 -0.59 0.28
N THR A 136 2.28 -0.60 -0.95
CA THR A 136 1.43 -0.55 -2.14
C THR A 136 1.69 -1.80 -2.97
N SER A 137 0.66 -2.61 -3.18
CA SER A 137 0.73 -3.77 -4.06
C SER A 137 0.08 -3.45 -5.40
N TYR A 138 0.85 -3.63 -6.47
CA TYR A 138 0.39 -3.56 -7.85
C TYR A 138 0.18 -4.96 -8.41
N THR A 139 -0.35 -5.09 -9.62
CA THR A 139 -0.58 -6.39 -10.25
C THR A 139 0.70 -7.15 -10.57
N ASP A 140 1.78 -6.47 -10.83
CA ASP A 140 3.07 -6.97 -11.31
C ASP A 140 4.23 -6.77 -10.33
N THR A 141 4.05 -5.94 -9.31
CA THR A 141 5.08 -5.62 -8.32
C THR A 141 4.46 -5.13 -7.01
N GLY A 142 5.29 -4.75 -6.06
CA GLY A 142 4.91 -4.03 -4.85
C GLY A 142 5.98 -3.02 -4.46
N LEU A 143 5.60 -2.11 -3.58
CA LEU A 143 6.48 -1.11 -2.97
C LEU A 143 6.24 -1.10 -1.46
N ALA A 144 7.31 -1.17 -0.69
CA ALA A 144 7.32 -0.86 0.74
C ALA A 144 8.11 0.43 0.96
N SER A 145 7.58 1.34 1.76
CA SER A 145 8.24 2.62 2.03
C SER A 145 8.04 3.06 3.47
N ILE A 146 9.06 3.69 4.01
CA ILE A 146 9.06 4.34 5.31
C ILE A 146 9.36 5.81 5.06
N TYR A 147 8.50 6.68 5.54
CA TYR A 147 8.67 8.12 5.43
C TYR A 147 8.70 8.76 6.80
N PHE A 148 9.58 9.74 6.98
CA PHE A 148 9.57 10.64 8.13
C PHE A 148 10.18 12.00 7.78
N GLY A 149 9.66 13.03 8.46
CA GLY A 149 10.26 14.37 8.48
C GLY A 149 10.94 14.61 9.82
N THR A 150 12.12 15.22 9.80
CA THR A 150 12.90 15.51 10.99
C THR A 150 13.71 16.79 10.84
N ASP A 151 14.20 17.35 11.93
CA ASP A 151 15.18 18.43 11.92
C ASP A 151 16.48 17.91 11.25
N PRO A 152 17.12 18.67 10.33
CA PRO A 152 18.34 18.23 9.62
C PRO A 152 19.44 17.69 10.56
N LYS A 153 19.66 18.34 11.71
CA LYS A 153 20.63 17.88 12.72
C LYS A 153 20.30 16.51 13.33
N ASN A 154 19.05 16.07 13.27
CA ASN A 154 18.58 14.81 13.84
C ASN A 154 18.48 13.68 12.80
N ARG A 155 18.62 13.98 11.50
CA ARG A 155 18.43 13.05 10.39
C ARG A 155 19.22 11.75 10.57
N GLU A 156 20.53 11.86 10.79
CA GLU A 156 21.40 10.68 10.92
C GLU A 156 21.01 9.80 12.12
N LYS A 157 20.61 10.41 13.22
CA LYS A 157 20.15 9.67 14.40
C LYS A 157 18.82 8.97 14.12
N ALA A 158 17.89 9.64 13.46
CA ALA A 158 16.60 9.05 13.09
C ALA A 158 16.79 7.88 12.12
N MET A 159 17.61 8.03 11.07
CA MET A 159 17.96 6.98 10.12
C MET A 159 18.54 5.73 10.82
N ARG A 160 19.52 5.93 11.72
CA ARG A 160 20.10 4.82 12.49
C ARG A 160 19.05 4.07 13.31
N LEU A 161 18.08 4.77 13.91
CA LEU A 161 17.01 4.14 14.67
C LEU A 161 16.04 3.36 13.76
N VAL A 162 15.70 3.88 12.58
CA VAL A 162 14.93 3.14 11.58
C VAL A 162 15.66 1.85 11.23
N HIS A 163 16.91 1.92 10.80
CA HIS A 163 17.69 0.74 10.43
C HIS A 163 17.82 -0.27 11.58
N LYS A 164 17.92 0.20 12.84
CA LYS A 164 17.92 -0.66 14.02
C LYS A 164 16.60 -1.43 14.16
N GLU A 165 15.46 -0.80 13.97
CA GLU A 165 14.16 -1.49 14.05
C GLU A 165 13.96 -2.46 12.86
N LEU A 166 14.44 -2.12 11.65
CA LEU A 166 14.44 -3.03 10.51
C LEU A 166 15.31 -4.28 10.78
N ALA A 167 16.52 -4.10 11.31
CA ALA A 167 17.40 -5.20 11.69
C ALA A 167 16.74 -6.09 12.74
N ARG A 168 16.13 -5.53 13.78
CA ARG A 168 15.43 -6.32 14.80
C ARG A 168 14.28 -7.17 14.24
N LEU A 169 13.58 -6.70 13.21
CA LEU A 169 12.51 -7.47 12.57
C LEU A 169 13.06 -8.60 11.69
N ARG A 170 14.25 -8.44 11.13
CA ARG A 170 14.93 -9.46 10.30
C ARG A 170 15.67 -10.49 11.13
N ASP A 171 16.24 -10.08 12.27
CA ASP A 171 17.13 -10.93 13.05
C ASP A 171 16.40 -11.68 14.17
N VAL A 172 15.29 -11.11 14.68
CA VAL A 172 14.61 -11.63 15.86
C VAL A 172 13.17 -12.00 15.56
N LYS A 173 12.88 -13.28 15.62
CA LYS A 173 11.53 -13.82 15.48
C LYS A 173 10.60 -13.27 16.57
N LEU A 174 9.38 -12.89 16.19
CA LEU A 174 8.38 -12.45 17.14
C LEU A 174 8.04 -13.57 18.14
N SER A 175 7.90 -13.22 19.42
CA SER A 175 7.35 -14.13 20.42
C SER A 175 5.86 -14.42 20.13
N ALA A 176 5.35 -15.51 20.69
CA ALA A 176 3.92 -15.85 20.56
C ALA A 176 3.01 -14.72 21.04
N THR A 177 3.37 -14.07 22.14
CA THR A 177 2.62 -12.94 22.71
C THR A 177 2.64 -11.72 21.78
N GLN A 178 3.80 -11.38 21.21
CA GLN A 178 3.93 -10.26 20.28
C GLN A 178 3.12 -10.50 18.99
N LEU A 179 3.18 -11.71 18.45
CA LEU A 179 2.42 -12.07 17.26
C LEU A 179 0.91 -12.03 17.52
N ALA A 180 0.45 -12.59 18.64
CA ALA A 180 -0.96 -12.58 19.02
C ALA A 180 -1.48 -11.14 19.19
N ALA A 181 -0.72 -10.28 19.87
CA ALA A 181 -1.07 -8.87 20.04
C ALA A 181 -1.17 -8.13 18.69
N ALA A 182 -0.21 -8.35 17.79
CA ALA A 182 -0.22 -7.74 16.46
C ALA A 182 -1.43 -8.18 15.61
N LYS A 183 -1.76 -9.47 15.62
CA LYS A 183 -2.94 -10.00 14.93
C LYS A 183 -4.23 -9.38 15.48
N LYS A 184 -4.39 -9.37 16.79
CA LYS A 184 -5.56 -8.80 17.47
C LYS A 184 -5.72 -7.32 17.13
N GLN A 185 -4.63 -6.57 17.09
CA GLN A 185 -4.65 -5.15 16.71
C GLN A 185 -5.13 -4.95 15.29
N VAL A 186 -4.57 -5.67 14.31
CA VAL A 186 -4.94 -5.56 12.90
C VAL A 186 -6.39 -5.98 12.68
N ILE A 187 -6.83 -7.08 13.28
CA ILE A 187 -8.23 -7.54 13.20
C ILE A 187 -9.18 -6.48 13.77
N GLY A 188 -8.83 -5.88 14.91
CA GLY A 188 -9.61 -4.78 15.49
C GLY A 188 -9.68 -3.55 14.58
N GLN A 189 -8.55 -3.13 14.00
CA GLN A 189 -8.50 -2.01 13.05
C GLN A 189 -9.36 -2.27 11.80
N LEU A 190 -9.28 -3.47 11.23
CA LEU A 190 -10.10 -3.86 10.07
C LEU A 190 -11.59 -3.94 10.43
N GLY A 191 -11.92 -4.43 11.64
CA GLY A 191 -13.30 -4.44 12.13
C GLY A 191 -13.88 -3.02 12.20
N VAL A 192 -13.17 -2.09 12.81
CA VAL A 192 -13.59 -0.67 12.90
C VAL A 192 -13.67 -0.04 11.51
N SER A 193 -12.69 -0.30 10.63
CA SER A 193 -12.73 0.24 9.27
C SER A 193 -13.90 -0.30 8.44
N GLY A 194 -14.41 -1.50 8.75
CA GLY A 194 -15.57 -2.11 8.12
C GLY A 194 -16.89 -1.35 8.37
N ASP A 195 -16.95 -0.51 9.41
CA ASP A 195 -18.09 0.38 9.66
C ASP A 195 -18.17 1.56 8.66
N ASN A 196 -17.05 1.89 8.03
CA ASN A 196 -17.02 2.82 6.90
C ASN A 196 -17.55 2.14 5.63
N ARG A 197 -18.85 2.26 5.40
CA ARG A 197 -19.53 1.59 4.28
C ARG A 197 -19.01 2.02 2.91
N GLU A 198 -18.62 3.27 2.74
CA GLU A 198 -18.08 3.78 1.47
C GLU A 198 -16.70 3.16 1.19
N GLY A 199 -15.81 3.18 2.17
CA GLY A 199 -14.50 2.55 2.06
C GLY A 199 -14.57 1.04 1.81
N LEU A 200 -15.47 0.35 2.51
CA LEU A 200 -15.74 -1.07 2.29
C LEU A 200 -16.26 -1.33 0.87
N PHE A 201 -17.22 -0.55 0.41
CA PHE A 201 -17.82 -0.64 -0.92
C PHE A 201 -16.77 -0.49 -2.03
N LEU A 202 -15.96 0.57 -1.97
CA LEU A 202 -14.87 0.79 -2.93
C LEU A 202 -13.81 -0.33 -2.86
N GLY A 203 -13.48 -0.80 -1.67
CA GLY A 203 -12.56 -1.92 -1.47
C GLY A 203 -13.05 -3.23 -2.11
N LEU A 204 -14.33 -3.55 -1.96
CA LEU A 204 -14.95 -4.72 -2.59
C LEU A 204 -14.94 -4.61 -4.12
N GLY A 205 -15.29 -3.43 -4.67
CA GLY A 205 -15.23 -3.17 -6.10
C GLY A 205 -13.82 -3.34 -6.68
N LYS A 206 -12.81 -2.78 -6.00
CA LYS A 206 -11.40 -2.98 -6.35
C LYS A 206 -10.98 -4.44 -6.31
N SER A 207 -11.36 -5.16 -5.24
CA SER A 207 -11.04 -6.60 -5.12
C SER A 207 -11.65 -7.39 -6.26
N TYR A 208 -12.91 -7.12 -6.60
CA TYR A 208 -13.57 -7.82 -7.70
C TYR A 208 -12.91 -7.52 -9.05
N LEU A 209 -12.54 -6.26 -9.31
CA LEU A 209 -11.83 -5.88 -10.54
C LEU A 209 -10.49 -6.61 -10.72
N HIS A 210 -9.75 -6.84 -9.63
CA HIS A 210 -8.41 -7.43 -9.70
C HIS A 210 -8.38 -8.95 -9.57
N TYR A 211 -9.31 -9.52 -8.78
CA TYR A 211 -9.29 -10.94 -8.42
C TYR A 211 -10.50 -11.72 -8.95
N ASN A 212 -11.47 -11.04 -9.58
CA ASN A 212 -12.78 -11.57 -9.94
C ASN A 212 -13.53 -12.19 -8.74
N ARG A 213 -13.15 -11.78 -7.54
CA ARG A 213 -13.76 -12.15 -6.26
C ARG A 213 -13.42 -11.12 -5.20
N TYR A 214 -14.09 -11.21 -4.07
CA TYR A 214 -13.71 -10.48 -2.86
C TYR A 214 -13.73 -11.43 -1.67
N ASP A 215 -12.87 -11.16 -0.69
CA ASP A 215 -12.88 -11.86 0.58
C ASP A 215 -13.74 -11.06 1.58
N THR A 216 -14.58 -11.76 2.33
CA THR A 216 -15.35 -11.17 3.43
C THR A 216 -14.43 -10.85 4.61
N LEU A 217 -14.83 -9.95 5.51
CA LEU A 217 -14.03 -9.65 6.71
C LEU A 217 -13.68 -10.90 7.53
N PRO A 218 -14.62 -11.86 7.79
CA PRO A 218 -14.27 -13.11 8.46
C PRO A 218 -13.19 -13.93 7.73
N GLU A 219 -13.21 -13.98 6.41
CA GLU A 219 -12.21 -14.68 5.61
C GLU A 219 -10.84 -14.00 5.73
N VAL A 220 -10.80 -12.65 5.68
CA VAL A 220 -9.57 -11.89 5.92
C VAL A 220 -9.03 -12.11 7.33
N PHE A 221 -9.89 -12.11 8.34
CA PHE A 221 -9.48 -12.42 9.72
C PHE A 221 -8.88 -13.82 9.84
N ALA A 222 -9.51 -14.81 9.22
CA ALA A 222 -9.01 -16.18 9.20
C ALA A 222 -7.64 -16.30 8.50
N GLN A 223 -7.38 -15.50 7.46
CA GLN A 223 -6.06 -15.44 6.82
C GLN A 223 -5.01 -14.82 7.77
N ILE A 224 -5.34 -13.74 8.48
CA ILE A 224 -4.45 -13.09 9.46
C ILE A 224 -4.14 -14.06 10.62
N GLU A 225 -5.12 -14.79 11.12
CA GLU A 225 -4.93 -15.74 12.20
C GLU A 225 -3.99 -16.90 11.85
N LYS A 226 -3.88 -17.27 10.58
CA LYS A 226 -2.97 -18.31 10.10
C LYS A 226 -1.52 -17.86 9.96
N ILE A 227 -1.23 -16.56 10.04
CA ILE A 227 0.15 -16.05 9.91
C ILE A 227 1.01 -16.58 11.05
N THR A 228 2.21 -17.05 10.73
CA THR A 228 3.20 -17.51 11.69
C THR A 228 4.32 -16.48 11.90
N ALA A 229 5.01 -16.54 13.03
CA ALA A 229 6.17 -15.70 13.28
C ALA A 229 7.33 -16.01 12.32
N GLY A 230 7.39 -17.24 11.78
CA GLY A 230 8.34 -17.62 10.73
C GLY A 230 8.08 -16.88 9.43
N GLN A 231 6.82 -16.79 8.99
CA GLN A 231 6.45 -16.03 7.80
C GLN A 231 6.74 -14.53 7.94
N ILE A 232 6.54 -13.95 9.13
CA ILE A 232 6.90 -12.55 9.39
C ILE A 232 8.41 -12.34 9.25
N LEU A 233 9.22 -13.25 9.82
CA LEU A 233 10.68 -13.19 9.72
C LEU A 233 11.14 -13.36 8.27
N GLU A 234 10.55 -14.27 7.52
CA GLU A 234 10.84 -14.51 6.11
C GLU A 234 10.60 -13.26 5.27
N VAL A 235 9.39 -12.67 5.35
CA VAL A 235 9.07 -11.47 4.57
C VAL A 235 9.88 -10.25 5.02
N ALA A 236 10.25 -10.16 6.30
CA ALA A 236 11.14 -9.11 6.78
C ALA A 236 12.54 -9.22 6.13
N ASN A 237 13.08 -10.41 6.03
CA ASN A 237 14.38 -10.63 5.37
C ASN A 237 14.32 -10.38 3.86
N GLU A 238 13.21 -10.67 3.20
CA GLU A 238 13.07 -10.41 1.77
C GLU A 238 12.87 -8.94 1.43
N VAL A 239 12.10 -8.19 2.23
CA VAL A 239 11.68 -6.83 1.88
C VAL A 239 12.53 -5.75 2.56
N LEU A 240 13.01 -6.02 3.79
CA LEU A 240 13.74 -5.04 4.60
C LEU A 240 15.27 -5.25 4.58
N ALA A 241 15.78 -6.12 3.70
CA ALA A 241 17.22 -6.34 3.56
C ALA A 241 17.93 -5.07 3.07
N PRO A 242 19.05 -4.66 3.68
CA PRO A 242 19.72 -3.40 3.36
C PRO A 242 20.07 -3.24 1.87
N GLU A 243 20.47 -4.34 1.23
CA GLU A 243 20.83 -4.41 -0.20
C GLU A 243 19.63 -4.27 -1.15
N ARG A 244 18.42 -4.22 -0.62
CA ARG A 244 17.17 -4.03 -1.39
C ARG A 244 16.50 -2.69 -1.15
N LEU A 245 17.07 -1.89 -0.23
CA LEU A 245 16.50 -0.62 0.14
C LEU A 245 17.23 0.52 -0.57
N PHE A 246 16.47 1.41 -1.15
CA PHE A 246 16.95 2.73 -1.56
C PHE A 246 16.55 3.76 -0.51
N CYS A 247 17.28 4.86 -0.47
CA CYS A 247 16.99 5.98 0.41
C CYS A 247 17.00 7.28 -0.41
N LEU A 248 15.94 8.05 -0.29
CA LEU A 248 15.80 9.37 -0.87
C LEU A 248 15.75 10.39 0.27
N ILE A 249 16.59 11.39 0.20
CA ILE A 249 16.71 12.46 1.19
C ILE A 249 16.51 13.80 0.49
N TYR A 250 15.59 14.59 1.02
CA TYR A 250 15.42 16.01 0.66
C TYR A 250 15.81 16.86 1.86
N GLU A 251 16.71 17.81 1.67
CA GLU A 251 17.12 18.80 2.67
C GLU A 251 17.69 20.06 2.03
#